data_f08324e62151f75a2f0f41d2fc0de817
#
_entry.id   f08324e62151f75a2f0f41d2fc0de817
#
_cell.length_a   1.000
_cell.length_b   1.000
_cell.length_c   1.000
_cell.angle_alpha   90.00
_cell.angle_beta   90.00
_cell.angle_gamma   90.00
#
_symmetry.space_group_name_H-M   'P 1'
#
loop_
_entity.id
_entity.type
_entity.pdbx_description
1 polymer ?
#
loop_
_entity_poly.entity_id
_entity_poly.type
_entity_poly.pdbx_seq_one_letter_code
_entity_poly.pdbx_strand_id
1 'polypeptide(L)'
;MRHRVAGRHLGRETSHRLSLYRNLVTDLLRYERITTTEAKAKEIRPMAERIITLGRRGDLHSRRQAMRFVFDPRVVKKVLDDIGPRMATRPGGYLRITGLEPRKGDGARMATIELVDVVDAPPTPRPQRVTA
;
A
#
# COMPACT_ATOMS: atom_id res chain seq x y z
N MET A 1 21.13 24.29 -3.40
CA MET A 1 21.26 23.08 -2.58
C MET A 1 19.88 22.76 -1.99
N ARG A 2 19.39 21.56 -2.19
CA ARG A 2 18.06 21.14 -1.69
C ARG A 2 18.23 20.39 -0.37
N HIS A 3 17.64 20.92 0.70
CA HIS A 3 17.66 20.28 2.02
C HIS A 3 16.28 19.75 2.37
N ARG A 4 16.21 18.60 3.06
CA ARG A 4 14.98 17.97 3.57
C ARG A 4 13.92 17.71 2.48
N VAL A 5 14.36 17.55 1.26
CA VAL A 5 13.48 17.23 0.13
C VAL A 5 13.51 15.73 -0.07
N ALA A 6 12.36 15.09 0.08
CA ALA A 6 12.20 13.65 -0.11
C ALA A 6 10.97 13.38 -0.99
N GLY A 7 10.94 12.19 -1.58
CA GLY A 7 9.81 11.75 -2.37
C GLY A 7 9.97 12.01 -3.87
N ARG A 8 9.07 11.38 -4.62
CA ARG A 8 9.03 11.44 -6.08
C ARG A 8 7.78 12.18 -6.52
N HIS A 9 7.91 12.98 -7.56
CA HIS A 9 6.75 13.70 -8.12
C HIS A 9 5.82 12.81 -8.95
N LEU A 10 6.34 11.77 -9.57
CA LEU A 10 5.59 10.84 -10.43
C LEU A 10 4.79 11.56 -11.55
N GLY A 11 5.31 12.70 -12.02
CA GLY A 11 4.68 13.49 -13.08
C GLY A 11 3.32 14.11 -12.70
N ARG A 12 3.06 14.36 -11.40
CA ARG A 12 1.76 14.80 -10.90
C ARG A 12 1.87 16.00 -9.99
N GLU A 13 0.80 16.80 -9.94
CA GLU A 13 0.62 17.82 -8.93
C GLU A 13 0.43 17.19 -7.55
N THR A 14 0.68 17.98 -6.49
CA THR A 14 0.66 17.48 -5.11
C THR A 14 -0.67 16.83 -4.74
N SER A 15 -1.80 17.46 -5.05
CA SER A 15 -3.12 16.91 -4.73
C SER A 15 -3.39 15.59 -5.47
N HIS A 16 -3.06 15.52 -6.74
CA HIS A 16 -3.20 14.31 -7.56
C HIS A 16 -2.29 13.18 -7.04
N ARG A 17 -1.05 13.52 -6.68
CA ARG A 17 -0.09 12.56 -6.13
C ARG A 17 -0.56 11.99 -4.80
N LEU A 18 -1.08 12.82 -3.89
CA LEU A 18 -1.63 12.36 -2.61
C LEU A 18 -2.82 11.42 -2.80
N SER A 19 -3.71 11.72 -3.75
CA SER A 19 -4.82 10.83 -4.10
C SER A 19 -4.32 9.48 -4.63
N LEU A 20 -3.28 9.49 -5.47
CA LEU A 20 -2.64 8.26 -5.96
C LEU A 20 -2.10 7.41 -4.79
N TYR A 21 -1.40 8.02 -3.85
CA TYR A 21 -0.84 7.31 -2.69
C TYR A 21 -1.93 6.67 -1.84
N ARG A 22 -2.99 7.41 -1.54
CA ARG A 22 -4.13 6.91 -0.76
C ARG A 22 -4.78 5.71 -1.44
N ASN A 23 -5.02 5.80 -2.73
CA ASN A 23 -5.62 4.72 -3.52
C ASN A 23 -4.74 3.47 -3.58
N LEU A 24 -3.45 3.64 -3.83
CA LEU A 24 -2.51 2.52 -3.89
C LEU A 24 -2.37 1.82 -2.53
N VAL A 25 -2.24 2.58 -1.45
CA VAL A 25 -2.14 2.01 -0.09
C VAL A 25 -3.44 1.30 0.28
N THR A 26 -4.59 1.89 -0.02
CA THR A 26 -5.88 1.27 0.22
C THR A 26 -6.02 -0.06 -0.51
N ASP A 27 -5.65 -0.11 -1.79
CA ASP A 27 -5.69 -1.34 -2.57
C ASP A 27 -4.69 -2.38 -2.05
N LEU A 28 -3.49 -1.96 -1.69
CA LEU A 28 -2.49 -2.86 -1.10
C LEU A 28 -3.01 -3.53 0.17
N LEU A 29 -3.60 -2.76 1.06
CA LEU A 29 -4.15 -3.29 2.31
C LEU A 29 -5.41 -4.14 2.10
N ARG A 30 -6.20 -3.81 1.08
CA ARG A 30 -7.40 -4.57 0.72
C ARG A 30 -7.08 -5.92 0.13
N TYR A 31 -6.17 -5.98 -0.82
CA TYR A 31 -5.83 -7.18 -1.58
C TYR A 31 -4.56 -7.88 -1.09
N GLU A 32 -3.81 -7.24 -0.20
CA GLU A 32 -2.54 -7.70 0.37
C GLU A 32 -1.39 -7.84 -0.64
N ARG A 33 -1.68 -7.72 -1.92
CA ARG A 33 -0.71 -7.75 -3.02
C ARG A 33 -1.23 -6.88 -4.17
N ILE A 34 -0.39 -6.01 -4.68
CA ILE A 34 -0.68 -5.25 -5.90
C ILE A 34 0.52 -5.24 -6.82
N THR A 35 0.26 -5.14 -8.12
CA THR A 35 1.28 -4.96 -9.14
C THR A 35 1.19 -3.55 -9.70
N THR A 36 2.30 -2.84 -9.67
CA THR A 36 2.38 -1.46 -10.14
C THR A 36 3.79 -1.17 -10.67
N THR A 37 4.07 0.06 -11.06
CA THR A 37 5.44 0.44 -11.43
C THR A 37 6.33 0.41 -10.20
N GLU A 38 7.61 0.09 -10.39
CA GLU A 38 8.60 0.01 -9.31
C GLU A 38 8.69 1.32 -8.53
N ALA A 39 8.65 2.46 -9.23
CA ALA A 39 8.71 3.78 -8.60
C ALA A 39 7.54 4.02 -7.66
N LYS A 40 6.32 3.68 -8.08
CA LYS A 40 5.11 3.80 -7.23
C LYS A 40 5.17 2.87 -6.03
N ALA A 41 5.59 1.62 -6.24
CA ALA A 41 5.72 0.64 -5.17
C ALA A 41 6.70 1.12 -4.08
N LYS A 42 7.85 1.61 -4.48
CA LYS A 42 8.86 2.15 -3.55
C LYS A 42 8.37 3.39 -2.80
N GLU A 43 7.59 4.23 -3.46
CA GLU A 43 7.10 5.47 -2.86
C GLU A 43 6.02 5.22 -1.81
N ILE A 44 5.11 4.28 -2.03
CA ILE A 44 4.01 3.99 -1.10
C ILE A 44 4.42 3.10 0.08
N ARG A 45 5.55 2.42 -0.01
CA ARG A 45 6.00 1.47 1.02
C ARG A 45 6.04 2.07 2.43
N PRO A 46 6.70 3.23 2.67
CA PRO A 46 6.73 3.81 4.01
C PRO A 46 5.35 4.17 4.55
N MET A 47 4.46 4.62 3.67
CA MET A 47 3.10 5.03 4.03
C MET A 47 2.27 3.82 4.46
N ALA A 48 2.32 2.75 3.69
CA ALA A 48 1.62 1.51 4.01
C ALA A 48 2.15 0.87 5.31
N GLU A 49 3.46 0.85 5.51
CA GLU A 49 4.06 0.34 6.74
C GLU A 49 3.64 1.14 7.98
N ARG A 50 3.49 2.45 7.85
CA ARG A 50 2.97 3.29 8.92
C ARG A 50 1.54 2.91 9.30
N ILE A 51 0.68 2.66 8.34
CA ILE A 51 -0.70 2.23 8.58
C ILE A 51 -0.72 0.86 9.26
N ILE A 52 0.12 -0.08 8.85
CA ILE A 52 0.23 -1.39 9.49
C ILE A 52 0.71 -1.25 10.94
N THR A 53 1.65 -0.37 11.21
CA THR A 53 2.11 -0.09 12.57
C THR A 53 0.97 0.44 13.45
N LEU A 54 0.11 1.32 12.92
CA LEU A 54 -1.10 1.78 13.60
C LEU A 54 -2.05 0.61 13.88
N GLY A 55 -2.20 -0.31 12.93
CA GLY A 55 -2.99 -1.52 13.11
C GLY A 55 -2.48 -2.43 14.23
N ARG A 56 -1.16 -2.51 14.40
CA ARG A 56 -0.54 -3.27 15.50
C ARG A 56 -0.87 -2.69 16.88
N ARG A 57 -0.93 -1.39 17.00
CA ARG A 57 -1.33 -0.72 18.25
C ARG A 57 -2.77 -1.00 18.60
N GLY A 58 -3.67 -1.00 17.64
CA GLY A 58 -5.05 -1.42 17.75
C GLY A 58 -5.95 -0.56 18.63
N ASP A 59 -5.50 0.60 19.10
CA ASP A 59 -6.31 1.49 19.93
C ASP A 59 -7.18 2.43 19.08
N LEU A 60 -8.13 3.10 19.73
CA LEU A 60 -9.05 4.03 19.06
C LEU A 60 -8.31 5.20 18.41
N HIS A 61 -7.26 5.69 19.04
CA HIS A 61 -6.46 6.78 18.50
C HIS A 61 -5.76 6.37 17.19
N SER A 62 -5.14 5.19 17.18
CA SER A 62 -4.51 4.62 15.98
C SER A 62 -5.53 4.42 14.86
N ARG A 63 -6.74 3.95 15.17
CA ARG A 63 -7.81 3.81 14.20
C ARG A 63 -8.16 5.16 13.55
N ARG A 64 -8.33 6.20 14.35
CA ARG A 64 -8.62 7.54 13.86
C ARG A 64 -7.49 8.10 12.99
N GLN A 65 -6.25 7.87 13.36
CA GLN A 65 -5.09 8.26 12.55
C GLN A 65 -5.05 7.52 11.21
N ALA A 66 -5.31 6.22 11.21
CA ALA A 66 -5.38 5.43 9.97
C ALA A 66 -6.48 5.93 9.04
N MET A 67 -7.63 6.30 9.57
CA MET A 67 -8.75 6.82 8.78
C MET A 67 -8.49 8.19 8.15
N ARG A 68 -7.54 8.94 8.63
CA ARG A 68 -7.12 10.20 7.99
C ARG A 68 -6.43 9.98 6.65
N PHE A 69 -5.84 8.81 6.46
CA PHE A 69 -5.13 8.46 5.23
C PHE A 69 -5.91 7.46 4.37
N VAL A 70 -6.42 6.40 4.97
CA VAL A 70 -7.23 5.38 4.31
C VAL A 70 -8.70 5.72 4.56
N PHE A 71 -9.42 6.17 3.55
CA PHE A 71 -10.81 6.63 3.71
C PHE A 71 -11.84 5.53 3.71
N ASP A 72 -11.48 4.30 3.34
CA ASP A 72 -12.39 3.17 3.39
C ASP A 72 -12.42 2.54 4.80
N PRO A 73 -13.54 2.65 5.54
CA PRO A 73 -13.63 2.10 6.89
C PRO A 73 -13.44 0.58 6.95
N ARG A 74 -13.80 -0.14 5.89
CA ARG A 74 -13.67 -1.60 5.82
C ARG A 74 -12.19 -2.00 5.78
N VAL A 75 -11.38 -1.27 5.02
CA VAL A 75 -9.93 -1.50 4.95
C VAL A 75 -9.28 -1.18 6.27
N VAL A 76 -9.65 -0.08 6.92
CA VAL A 76 -9.14 0.27 8.26
C VAL A 76 -9.51 -0.80 9.28
N LYS A 77 -10.73 -1.30 9.24
CA LYS A 77 -11.16 -2.41 10.10
C LYS A 77 -10.31 -3.65 9.87
N LYS A 78 -10.07 -4.01 8.62
CA LYS A 78 -9.21 -5.14 8.26
C LYS A 78 -7.79 -4.97 8.82
N VAL A 79 -7.22 -3.78 8.72
CA VAL A 79 -5.89 -3.48 9.24
C VAL A 79 -5.82 -3.68 10.76
N LEU A 80 -6.82 -3.20 11.49
CA LEU A 80 -6.86 -3.31 12.94
C LEU A 80 -7.17 -4.72 13.44
N ASP A 81 -8.11 -5.42 12.80
CA ASP A 81 -8.62 -6.71 13.28
C ASP A 81 -7.84 -7.91 12.74
N ASP A 82 -7.24 -7.81 11.56
CA ASP A 82 -6.56 -8.92 10.88
C ASP A 82 -5.07 -8.64 10.65
N ILE A 83 -4.73 -7.65 9.86
CA ILE A 83 -3.33 -7.41 9.45
C ILE A 83 -2.45 -7.05 10.66
N GLY A 84 -2.90 -6.16 11.53
CA GLY A 84 -2.17 -5.76 12.73
C GLY A 84 -1.80 -6.93 13.62
N PRO A 85 -2.75 -7.75 14.04
CA PRO A 85 -2.49 -8.95 14.84
C PRO A 85 -1.54 -9.95 14.16
N ARG A 86 -1.67 -10.16 12.86
CA ARG A 86 -0.76 -11.06 12.12
C ARG A 86 0.70 -10.56 12.14
N MET A 87 0.89 -9.26 12.19
CA MET A 87 2.22 -8.62 12.21
C MET A 87 2.72 -8.27 13.61
N ALA A 88 2.03 -8.73 14.67
CA ALA A 88 2.29 -8.33 16.05
C ALA A 88 3.72 -8.63 16.52
N THR A 89 4.32 -9.72 16.04
CA THR A 89 5.69 -10.13 16.43
C THR A 89 6.78 -9.49 15.57
N ARG A 90 6.40 -8.80 14.49
CA ARG A 90 7.34 -8.20 13.56
C ARG A 90 7.53 -6.72 13.90
N PRO A 91 8.76 -6.26 14.19
CA PRO A 91 8.99 -4.86 14.61
C PRO A 91 8.91 -3.87 13.44
N GLY A 92 8.96 -4.32 12.21
CA GLY A 92 8.90 -3.54 10.98
C GLY A 92 9.15 -4.41 9.76
N GLY A 93 9.29 -3.81 8.58
CA GLY A 93 9.53 -4.58 7.36
C GLY A 93 8.37 -5.49 6.98
N TYR A 94 7.15 -4.96 7.03
CA TYR A 94 5.93 -5.74 6.76
C TYR A 94 5.69 -6.01 5.28
N LEU A 95 6.40 -5.33 4.39
CA LEU A 95 6.16 -5.35 2.96
C LEU A 95 7.41 -5.84 2.21
N ARG A 96 7.16 -6.54 1.12
CA ARG A 96 8.20 -7.00 0.19
C ARG A 96 7.88 -6.49 -1.20
N ILE A 97 8.90 -5.96 -1.88
CA ILE A 97 8.81 -5.53 -3.27
C ILE A 97 9.62 -6.48 -4.13
N THR A 98 8.99 -7.09 -5.13
CA THR A 98 9.61 -7.99 -6.07
C THR A 98 9.55 -7.40 -7.47
N GLY A 99 10.71 -7.26 -8.13
CA GLY A 99 10.77 -6.76 -9.50
C GLY A 99 10.15 -7.74 -10.50
N LEU A 100 9.46 -7.21 -11.49
CA LEU A 100 8.87 -7.96 -12.59
C LEU A 100 9.46 -7.52 -13.93
N GLU A 101 9.09 -8.21 -15.00
CA GLU A 101 9.48 -7.84 -16.35
C GLU A 101 8.91 -6.45 -16.73
N PRO A 102 9.63 -5.69 -17.58
CA PRO A 102 9.13 -4.41 -18.07
C PRO A 102 7.77 -4.55 -18.75
N ARG A 103 6.94 -3.55 -18.57
CA ARG A 103 5.60 -3.51 -19.17
C ARG A 103 5.70 -3.40 -20.70
N LYS A 104 4.90 -4.15 -21.40
CA LYS A 104 4.77 -4.03 -22.85
C LYS A 104 4.19 -2.64 -23.22
N GLY A 105 4.76 -2.03 -24.23
CA GLY A 105 4.38 -0.71 -24.70
C GLY A 105 5.39 0.36 -24.31
N ASP A 106 5.41 0.81 -23.07
CA ASP A 106 6.31 1.88 -22.59
C ASP A 106 7.60 1.38 -21.93
N GLY A 107 7.75 0.08 -21.73
CA GLY A 107 8.92 -0.50 -21.08
C GLY A 107 9.08 -0.12 -19.60
N ALA A 108 8.03 0.36 -18.94
CA ALA A 108 8.08 0.74 -17.54
C ALA A 108 8.46 -0.45 -16.65
N ARG A 109 9.38 -0.22 -15.71
CA ARG A 109 9.76 -1.25 -14.72
C ARG A 109 8.57 -1.50 -13.80
N MET A 110 8.13 -2.75 -13.74
CA MET A 110 7.02 -3.20 -12.91
C MET A 110 7.53 -3.89 -11.66
N ALA A 111 6.73 -3.85 -10.62
CA ALA A 111 7.01 -4.56 -9.38
C ALA A 111 5.71 -5.00 -8.71
N THR A 112 5.80 -6.07 -7.94
CA THR A 112 4.76 -6.49 -7.01
C THR A 112 5.15 -6.04 -5.61
N ILE A 113 4.25 -5.35 -4.92
CA ILE A 113 4.38 -5.07 -3.50
C ILE A 113 3.34 -5.89 -2.75
N GLU A 114 3.77 -6.58 -1.70
CA GLU A 114 2.92 -7.51 -0.96
C GLU A 114 3.28 -7.54 0.53
N LEU A 115 2.36 -8.00 1.35
CA LEU A 115 2.63 -8.33 2.74
C LEU A 115 3.54 -9.56 2.81
N VAL A 116 4.53 -9.54 3.71
CA VAL A 116 5.52 -10.64 3.82
C VAL A 116 4.94 -11.97 4.28
N ASP A 117 3.77 -11.96 4.92
CA ASP A 117 3.07 -13.15 5.39
C ASP A 117 2.02 -13.69 4.41
N VAL A 118 1.90 -13.10 3.23
CA VAL A 118 1.07 -13.67 2.16
C VAL A 118 1.79 -14.91 1.65
N VAL A 119 1.29 -16.06 2.06
CA VAL A 119 1.73 -17.35 1.53
C VAL A 119 1.00 -17.56 0.21
N ASP A 120 1.72 -17.69 -0.87
CA ASP A 120 1.34 -18.09 -2.25
C ASP A 120 -0.17 -18.27 -2.55
N ALA A 121 -1.02 -17.41 -2.02
CA ALA A 121 -2.40 -17.35 -2.42
C ALA A 121 -2.47 -16.71 -3.82
N PRO A 122 -3.23 -17.29 -4.74
CA PRO A 122 -3.42 -16.65 -6.04
C PRO A 122 -3.97 -15.23 -5.83
N PRO A 123 -3.54 -14.24 -6.63
CA PRO A 123 -4.01 -12.88 -6.48
C PRO A 123 -5.53 -12.87 -6.55
N THR A 124 -6.16 -12.27 -5.55
CA THR A 124 -7.62 -12.10 -5.56
C THR A 124 -7.98 -11.34 -6.83
N PRO A 125 -8.79 -11.92 -7.72
CA PRO A 125 -9.15 -11.24 -8.95
C PRO A 125 -9.80 -9.90 -8.62
N ARG A 126 -9.36 -8.84 -9.29
CA ARG A 126 -10.04 -7.56 -9.19
C ARG A 126 -11.52 -7.79 -9.47
N PRO A 127 -12.41 -7.23 -8.65
CA PRO A 127 -13.82 -7.24 -9.01
C PRO A 127 -13.93 -6.62 -10.42
N GLN A 128 -14.34 -7.44 -11.37
CA GLN A 128 -14.60 -6.95 -12.72
C GLN A 128 -15.68 -5.87 -12.59
N ARG A 129 -15.40 -4.69 -13.15
CA ARG A 129 -16.45 -3.70 -13.32
C ARG A 129 -17.54 -4.39 -14.14
N VAL A 130 -18.66 -4.65 -13.50
CA VAL A 130 -19.86 -5.02 -14.21
C VAL A 130 -20.22 -3.79 -15.04
N THR A 131 -19.86 -3.82 -16.31
CA THR A 131 -20.39 -2.88 -17.27
C THR A 131 -21.85 -3.25 -17.44
N ALA A 132 -22.68 -2.47 -16.81
CA ALA A 132 -24.11 -2.55 -17.03
C ALA A 132 -24.43 -2.09 -18.46
#